data_92d170ef340857c02c872539400fa323
#
_entry.id   92d170ef340857c02c872539400fa323
#
_cell.length_a   1.000
_cell.length_b   1.000
_cell.length_c   1.000
_cell.angle_alpha   90.00
_cell.angle_beta   90.00
_cell.angle_gamma   90.00
#
_symmetry.space_group_name_H-M   'P 1'
#
loop_
_entity.id
_entity.type
_entity.pdbx_description
1 polymer ?
#
loop_
_entity_poly.entity_id
_entity_poly.type
_entity_poly.pdbx_seq_one_letter_code
_entity_poly.pdbx_strand_id
1 'polypeptide(L)'
;QGQGDANLMLVNGRIHTLDSSSSIVSSVLIQNGRIVAVGDDIEQTTGDVEVIDLEGHVAIPGLIDSHIHFIRAGLRPGFDTRGIESARSISELQAVIAARAAEVPDDVFVTGVGGWSPVQFRENRFPTQAELDEVAPDQPVYIHLRANGPAVTNSAGQPFFEAAGINVGPDGMIPAGGMGAAPGNAVDAYDLLKATRSEEDKQRSTRELMAYANSLGLTTVIDAAGTNRPGAQLLIPAEDYEPIMEVWRRKEMTVRVRPMFMSW
;
A
#
# COMPACT_ATOMS: atom_id res chain seq x y z
N GLN A 1 -10.17 13.19 15.44
CA GLN A 1 -11.21 14.23 15.22
C GLN A 1 -10.71 15.17 14.15
N GLY A 2 -11.12 15.02 12.91
CA GLY A 2 -10.64 15.87 11.82
C GLY A 2 -11.13 15.45 10.45
N GLN A 3 -12.39 15.10 10.33
CA GLN A 3 -13.15 15.27 9.10
C GLN A 3 -14.36 16.11 9.48
N GLY A 4 -14.65 17.16 8.68
CA GLY A 4 -15.64 18.12 8.98
C GLY A 4 -17.02 17.50 9.26
N ASP A 5 -17.86 18.28 9.89
CA ASP A 5 -19.25 18.01 10.25
C ASP A 5 -20.15 17.83 9.01
N ALA A 6 -19.66 17.14 7.96
CA ALA A 6 -20.44 16.84 6.77
C ALA A 6 -21.54 15.84 7.13
N ASN A 7 -22.78 16.27 7.04
CA ASN A 7 -23.92 15.39 7.06
C ASN A 7 -24.05 14.74 5.70
N LEU A 8 -24.15 13.42 5.67
CA LEU A 8 -24.20 12.63 4.44
C LEU A 8 -25.40 11.70 4.50
N MET A 9 -26.15 11.63 3.40
CA MET A 9 -27.22 10.67 3.24
C MET A 9 -26.97 9.79 2.01
N LEU A 10 -26.90 8.48 2.23
CA LEU A 10 -26.91 7.51 1.15
C LEU A 10 -28.36 7.11 0.86
N VAL A 11 -28.75 7.10 -0.41
CA VAL A 11 -30.11 6.74 -0.82
C VAL A 11 -30.09 5.77 -1.99
N ASN A 12 -31.24 5.12 -2.24
CA ASN A 12 -31.46 4.25 -3.40
C ASN A 12 -30.38 3.15 -3.56
N GLY A 13 -29.96 2.52 -2.44
CA GLY A 13 -28.98 1.44 -2.41
C GLY A 13 -29.54 0.11 -1.95
N ARG A 14 -28.66 -0.90 -1.99
CA ARG A 14 -28.83 -2.16 -1.25
C ARG A 14 -27.77 -2.21 -0.15
N ILE A 15 -28.08 -1.58 0.97
CA ILE A 15 -27.13 -1.36 2.07
C ILE A 15 -27.27 -2.48 3.09
N HIS A 16 -26.25 -3.32 3.19
CA HIS A 16 -26.16 -4.36 4.20
C HIS A 16 -25.66 -3.77 5.50
N THR A 17 -26.47 -3.75 6.55
CA THR A 17 -26.13 -3.14 7.84
C THR A 17 -25.17 -3.98 8.65
N LEU A 18 -25.11 -5.30 8.39
CA LEU A 18 -24.37 -6.29 9.16
C LEU A 18 -24.73 -6.30 10.65
N ASP A 19 -25.95 -5.86 10.97
CA ASP A 19 -26.51 -5.97 12.31
C ASP A 19 -26.88 -7.44 12.67
N SER A 20 -27.36 -7.68 13.87
CA SER A 20 -27.75 -9.02 14.32
C SER A 20 -28.87 -9.66 13.48
N SER A 21 -29.63 -8.85 12.75
CA SER A 21 -30.74 -9.28 11.88
C SER A 21 -30.31 -9.40 10.42
N SER A 22 -29.06 -9.06 10.08
CA SER A 22 -28.55 -9.00 8.70
C SER A 22 -29.46 -8.16 7.79
N SER A 23 -29.92 -7.02 8.29
CA SER A 23 -30.86 -6.15 7.61
C SER A 23 -30.28 -5.58 6.32
N ILE A 24 -31.12 -5.42 5.30
CA ILE A 24 -30.80 -4.71 4.07
C ILE A 24 -31.75 -3.53 3.98
N VAL A 25 -31.21 -2.33 3.84
CA VAL A 25 -31.98 -1.09 3.77
C VAL A 25 -31.59 -0.30 2.52
N SER A 26 -32.42 0.66 2.13
CA SER A 26 -32.15 1.50 0.96
C SER A 26 -31.43 2.81 1.30
N SER A 27 -31.44 3.23 2.56
CA SER A 27 -30.90 4.54 2.96
C SER A 27 -30.16 4.49 4.31
N VAL A 28 -29.16 5.39 4.43
CA VAL A 28 -28.40 5.63 5.67
C VAL A 28 -28.14 7.11 5.82
N LEU A 29 -28.41 7.65 7.01
CA LEU A 29 -28.08 9.02 7.37
C LEU A 29 -26.87 9.03 8.31
N ILE A 30 -25.86 9.83 7.97
CA ILE A 30 -24.64 10.03 8.72
C ILE A 30 -24.56 11.48 9.15
N GLN A 31 -24.36 11.72 10.45
CA GLN A 31 -24.17 13.06 10.99
C GLN A 31 -22.95 13.06 11.92
N ASN A 32 -22.10 14.07 11.78
CA ASN A 32 -20.89 14.19 12.61
C ASN A 32 -20.04 12.91 12.59
N GLY A 33 -19.92 12.25 11.44
CA GLY A 33 -19.17 11.01 11.27
C GLY A 33 -19.76 9.76 11.95
N ARG A 34 -21.06 9.82 12.32
CA ARG A 34 -21.78 8.69 12.93
C ARG A 34 -23.07 8.37 12.16
N ILE A 35 -23.36 7.10 11.99
CA ILE A 35 -24.66 6.64 11.50
C ILE A 35 -25.71 6.98 12.56
N VAL A 36 -26.71 7.77 12.21
CA VAL A 36 -27.78 8.19 13.10
C VAL A 36 -29.13 7.58 12.74
N ALA A 37 -29.30 7.17 11.47
CA ALA A 37 -30.48 6.44 11.03
C ALA A 37 -30.15 5.48 9.89
N VAL A 38 -30.85 4.35 9.85
CA VAL A 38 -30.84 3.37 8.77
C VAL A 38 -32.29 2.95 8.48
N GLY A 39 -32.66 2.78 7.21
CA GLY A 39 -34.03 2.39 6.83
C GLY A 39 -34.32 2.62 5.36
N ASP A 40 -35.57 2.37 4.97
CA ASP A 40 -36.01 2.55 3.58
C ASP A 40 -36.59 3.95 3.34
N ASP A 41 -37.21 4.54 4.36
CA ASP A 41 -37.88 5.85 4.31
C ASP A 41 -37.28 6.78 5.39
N ILE A 42 -36.03 7.18 5.22
CA ILE A 42 -35.41 8.17 6.12
C ILE A 42 -35.78 9.55 5.66
N GLU A 43 -36.50 10.31 6.49
CA GLU A 43 -36.77 11.74 6.20
C GLU A 43 -35.44 12.51 6.23
N GLN A 44 -35.23 13.34 5.19
CA GLN A 44 -34.14 14.29 5.18
C GLN A 44 -34.30 15.24 6.36
N THR A 45 -33.31 15.23 7.24
CA THR A 45 -33.24 16.18 8.34
C THR A 45 -32.97 17.60 7.80
N THR A 46 -33.51 18.60 8.45
CA THR A 46 -33.27 20.01 8.13
C THR A 46 -31.80 20.38 8.32
N GLY A 47 -31.11 20.79 7.27
CA GLY A 47 -29.70 21.22 7.25
C GLY A 47 -29.02 20.86 5.93
N ASP A 48 -27.79 21.34 5.74
CA ASP A 48 -26.96 20.96 4.60
C ASP A 48 -26.56 19.49 4.74
N VAL A 49 -27.16 18.62 3.94
CA VAL A 49 -26.88 17.20 3.85
C VAL A 49 -26.45 16.89 2.42
N GLU A 50 -25.24 16.37 2.27
CA GLU A 50 -24.80 15.82 0.98
C GLU A 50 -25.57 14.51 0.72
N VAL A 51 -26.21 14.39 -0.42
CA VAL A 51 -26.96 13.20 -0.81
C VAL A 51 -26.19 12.46 -1.90
N ILE A 52 -25.87 11.19 -1.64
CA ILE A 52 -25.27 10.28 -2.62
C ILE A 52 -26.33 9.26 -3.02
N ASP A 53 -26.75 9.30 -4.28
CA ASP A 53 -27.60 8.27 -4.88
C ASP A 53 -26.71 7.06 -5.23
N LEU A 54 -26.99 5.90 -4.63
CA LEU A 54 -26.28 4.66 -4.90
C LEU A 54 -26.75 3.93 -6.16
N GLU A 55 -27.77 4.44 -6.85
CA GLU A 55 -28.28 3.91 -8.12
C GLU A 55 -28.54 2.37 -8.08
N GLY A 56 -28.99 1.86 -6.95
CA GLY A 56 -29.23 0.44 -6.74
C GLY A 56 -27.97 -0.39 -6.41
N HIS A 57 -26.81 0.24 -6.34
CA HIS A 57 -25.57 -0.48 -5.98
C HIS A 57 -25.59 -1.01 -4.55
N VAL A 58 -24.79 -2.04 -4.34
CA VAL A 58 -24.60 -2.63 -3.01
C VAL A 58 -23.60 -1.81 -2.21
N ALA A 59 -23.96 -1.48 -0.96
CA ALA A 59 -23.06 -0.89 0.01
C ALA A 59 -22.93 -1.81 1.23
N ILE A 60 -21.71 -1.86 1.78
CA ILE A 60 -21.37 -2.58 3.01
C ILE A 60 -20.57 -1.65 3.94
N PRO A 61 -20.53 -1.90 5.24
CA PRO A 61 -19.57 -1.25 6.13
C PRO A 61 -18.14 -1.43 5.62
N GLY A 62 -17.32 -0.40 5.80
CA GLY A 62 -15.92 -0.46 5.38
C GLY A 62 -15.18 -1.63 6.01
N LEU A 63 -14.34 -2.29 5.23
CA LEU A 63 -13.57 -3.46 5.65
C LEU A 63 -12.54 -3.09 6.73
N ILE A 64 -12.28 -4.05 7.62
CA ILE A 64 -11.30 -3.94 8.69
C ILE A 64 -10.28 -5.06 8.52
N ASP A 65 -9.02 -4.71 8.26
CA ASP A 65 -7.92 -5.67 8.30
C ASP A 65 -7.37 -5.78 9.72
N SER A 66 -7.52 -6.96 10.30
CA SER A 66 -7.14 -7.22 11.69
C SER A 66 -5.66 -7.57 11.90
N HIS A 67 -4.88 -7.75 10.84
CA HIS A 67 -3.45 -8.08 10.92
C HIS A 67 -2.69 -7.71 9.64
N ILE A 68 -2.13 -6.53 9.62
CA ILE A 68 -1.29 -6.04 8.51
C ILE A 68 -0.04 -5.34 9.06
N HIS A 69 1.03 -5.30 8.29
CA HIS A 69 2.20 -4.46 8.54
C HIS A 69 2.09 -3.13 7.76
N PHE A 70 1.08 -2.34 8.12
CA PHE A 70 0.67 -1.16 7.37
C PHE A 70 1.77 -0.09 7.31
N ILE A 71 2.39 0.20 8.46
CA ILE A 71 3.49 1.17 8.54
C ILE A 71 4.63 0.76 7.63
N ARG A 72 5.06 -0.51 7.69
CA ARG A 72 6.13 -1.03 6.83
C ARG A 72 5.80 -0.88 5.34
N ALA A 73 4.56 -1.16 4.95
CA ALA A 73 4.11 -1.01 3.57
C ALA A 73 4.04 0.47 3.15
N GLY A 74 3.73 1.40 4.07
CA GLY A 74 3.76 2.85 3.86
C GLY A 74 5.17 3.43 3.78
N LEU A 75 6.18 2.71 4.22
CA LEU A 75 7.58 3.14 4.21
C LEU A 75 8.41 2.49 3.10
N ARG A 76 7.81 1.90 2.08
CA ARG A 76 8.53 1.34 0.95
C ARG A 76 9.28 2.43 0.19
N PRO A 77 10.52 2.15 -0.27
CA PRO A 77 11.32 3.12 -1.01
C PRO A 77 10.80 3.30 -2.45
N GLY A 78 11.20 4.40 -3.07
CA GLY A 78 10.83 4.72 -4.44
C GLY A 78 9.33 4.98 -4.59
N PHE A 79 8.83 4.76 -5.78
CA PHE A 79 7.41 4.81 -6.11
C PHE A 79 6.87 3.39 -6.24
N ASP A 80 6.33 2.85 -5.15
CA ASP A 80 5.89 1.47 -5.08
C ASP A 80 4.65 1.23 -5.98
N THR A 81 4.70 0.14 -6.75
CA THR A 81 3.59 -0.28 -7.61
C THR A 81 2.56 -1.01 -6.77
N ARG A 82 1.50 -0.32 -6.43
CA ARG A 82 0.35 -0.94 -5.75
C ARG A 82 -0.42 -1.80 -6.75
N GLY A 83 -0.89 -2.95 -6.30
CA GLY A 83 -1.66 -3.86 -7.16
C GLY A 83 -0.84 -4.93 -7.90
N ILE A 84 0.48 -4.98 -7.71
CA ILE A 84 1.34 -6.03 -8.29
C ILE A 84 0.89 -7.45 -7.89
N GLU A 85 0.28 -7.61 -6.74
CA GLU A 85 -0.29 -8.87 -6.25
C GLU A 85 -1.48 -9.37 -7.09
N SER A 86 -2.08 -8.51 -7.89
CA SER A 86 -3.19 -8.86 -8.78
C SER A 86 -2.74 -9.37 -10.14
N ALA A 87 -1.48 -9.14 -10.53
CA ALA A 87 -0.93 -9.60 -11.81
C ALA A 87 -0.86 -11.13 -11.85
N ARG A 88 -1.30 -11.71 -12.96
CA ARG A 88 -1.32 -13.17 -13.21
C ARG A 88 -0.38 -13.62 -14.33
N SER A 89 0.34 -12.68 -14.93
CA SER A 89 1.35 -12.92 -15.96
C SER A 89 2.44 -11.85 -15.92
N ILE A 90 3.57 -12.12 -16.56
CA ILE A 90 4.64 -11.13 -16.71
C ILE A 90 4.14 -9.90 -17.50
N SER A 91 3.30 -10.09 -18.50
CA SER A 91 2.74 -8.97 -19.24
C SER A 91 1.80 -8.08 -18.41
N GLU A 92 1.05 -8.65 -17.48
CA GLU A 92 0.26 -7.86 -16.52
C GLU A 92 1.15 -7.12 -15.52
N LEU A 93 2.23 -7.75 -15.04
CA LEU A 93 3.26 -7.09 -14.23
C LEU A 93 3.88 -5.91 -15.00
N GLN A 94 4.27 -6.11 -16.25
CA GLN A 94 4.79 -5.04 -17.11
C GLN A 94 3.81 -3.89 -17.26
N ALA A 95 2.51 -4.16 -17.43
CA ALA A 95 1.48 -3.13 -17.51
C ALA A 95 1.37 -2.30 -16.22
N VAL A 96 1.47 -2.94 -15.04
CA VAL A 96 1.48 -2.25 -13.74
C VAL A 96 2.71 -1.35 -13.60
N ILE A 97 3.88 -1.84 -14.01
CA ILE A 97 5.14 -1.05 -13.96
C ILE A 97 5.06 0.12 -14.94
N ALA A 98 4.63 -0.10 -16.19
CA ALA A 98 4.48 0.95 -17.20
C ALA A 98 3.52 2.05 -16.75
N ALA A 99 2.38 1.68 -16.17
CA ALA A 99 1.41 2.65 -15.65
C ALA A 99 2.03 3.51 -14.53
N ARG A 100 2.79 2.88 -13.62
CA ARG A 100 3.46 3.62 -12.55
C ARG A 100 4.59 4.51 -13.08
N ALA A 101 5.39 4.02 -14.02
CA ALA A 101 6.46 4.77 -14.66
C ALA A 101 5.95 6.03 -15.35
N ALA A 102 4.79 5.96 -15.99
CA ALA A 102 4.17 7.12 -16.66
C ALA A 102 3.68 8.22 -15.69
N GLU A 103 3.54 7.92 -14.41
CA GLU A 103 3.03 8.86 -13.38
C GLU A 103 4.12 9.57 -12.59
N VAL A 104 5.36 9.14 -12.70
CA VAL A 104 6.46 9.58 -11.83
C VAL A 104 7.64 10.12 -12.65
N PRO A 105 8.55 10.95 -12.06
CA PRO A 105 9.74 11.44 -12.76
C PRO A 105 10.68 10.31 -13.22
N ASP A 106 11.35 10.49 -14.35
CA ASP A 106 12.20 9.47 -15.00
C ASP A 106 13.44 9.06 -14.17
N ASP A 107 13.87 9.92 -13.23
CA ASP A 107 15.09 9.70 -12.42
C ASP A 107 14.85 9.03 -11.07
N VAL A 108 13.62 8.61 -10.80
CA VAL A 108 13.24 7.95 -9.53
C VAL A 108 12.93 6.47 -9.72
N PHE A 109 13.21 5.67 -8.70
CA PHE A 109 12.90 4.25 -8.74
C PHE A 109 11.40 3.96 -8.72
N VAL A 110 10.93 3.19 -9.68
CA VAL A 110 9.68 2.43 -9.60
C VAL A 110 9.97 1.12 -8.90
N THR A 111 9.24 0.85 -7.82
CA THR A 111 9.50 -0.34 -7.01
C THR A 111 8.29 -1.24 -6.90
N GLY A 112 8.51 -2.53 -6.68
CA GLY A 112 7.48 -3.50 -6.31
C GLY A 112 8.02 -4.38 -5.19
N VAL A 113 7.58 -4.15 -3.95
CA VAL A 113 8.18 -4.79 -2.77
C VAL A 113 7.19 -5.69 -2.06
N GLY A 114 7.36 -7.01 -2.22
CA GLY A 114 6.48 -8.00 -1.60
C GLY A 114 5.06 -8.00 -2.17
N GLY A 115 4.22 -8.85 -1.62
CA GLY A 115 2.83 -8.99 -2.05
C GLY A 115 2.65 -9.84 -3.32
N TRP A 116 3.72 -10.35 -3.90
CA TRP A 116 3.69 -11.14 -5.13
C TRP A 116 4.60 -12.38 -5.03
N SER A 117 4.45 -13.29 -5.96
CA SER A 117 5.28 -14.49 -6.08
C SER A 117 5.36 -14.94 -7.54
N PRO A 118 6.51 -15.44 -8.02
CA PRO A 118 6.62 -15.95 -9.40
C PRO A 118 5.61 -17.05 -9.74
N VAL A 119 5.15 -17.82 -8.73
CA VAL A 119 4.16 -18.88 -8.96
C VAL A 119 2.73 -18.36 -9.22
N GLN A 120 2.48 -17.07 -9.01
CA GLN A 120 1.19 -16.47 -9.40
C GLN A 120 1.13 -16.15 -10.89
N PHE A 121 2.29 -16.02 -11.55
CA PHE A 121 2.37 -15.73 -12.97
C PHE A 121 2.19 -17.01 -13.79
N ARG A 122 1.54 -16.88 -14.92
CA ARG A 122 1.35 -17.98 -15.88
C ARG A 122 2.68 -18.58 -16.33
N GLU A 123 3.73 -17.74 -16.42
CA GLU A 123 5.10 -18.10 -16.80
C GLU A 123 5.85 -18.82 -15.67
N ASN A 124 5.35 -18.77 -14.43
CA ASN A 124 5.93 -19.40 -13.23
C ASN A 124 7.43 -19.09 -13.04
N ARG A 125 7.82 -17.85 -13.26
CA ARG A 125 9.20 -17.36 -13.12
C ARG A 125 9.25 -15.88 -12.72
N PHE A 126 10.43 -15.41 -12.41
CA PHE A 126 10.69 -13.98 -12.27
C PHE A 126 10.62 -13.27 -13.63
N PRO A 127 10.30 -11.96 -13.65
CA PRO A 127 10.55 -11.14 -14.84
C PRO A 127 12.06 -11.08 -15.11
N THR A 128 12.46 -10.94 -16.35
CA THR A 128 13.84 -10.68 -16.76
C THR A 128 14.12 -9.18 -16.80
N GLN A 129 15.39 -8.79 -16.79
CA GLN A 129 15.82 -7.41 -17.01
C GLN A 129 15.24 -6.84 -18.31
N ALA A 130 15.34 -7.59 -19.40
CA ALA A 130 14.84 -7.18 -20.71
C ALA A 130 13.32 -6.91 -20.72
N GLU A 131 12.53 -7.72 -20.00
CA GLU A 131 11.09 -7.51 -19.87
C GLU A 131 10.76 -6.24 -19.05
N LEU A 132 11.61 -5.87 -18.08
CA LEU A 132 11.47 -4.61 -17.37
C LEU A 132 11.92 -3.42 -18.24
N ASP A 133 12.98 -3.58 -19.03
CA ASP A 133 13.47 -2.57 -19.98
C ASP A 133 12.45 -2.24 -21.08
N GLU A 134 11.66 -3.22 -21.53
CA GLU A 134 10.60 -3.00 -22.53
C GLU A 134 9.57 -1.94 -22.08
N VAL A 135 9.31 -1.83 -20.81
CA VAL A 135 8.23 -0.98 -20.26
C VAL A 135 8.74 0.22 -19.45
N ALA A 136 10.00 0.21 -19.08
CA ALA A 136 10.66 1.30 -18.37
C ALA A 136 12.15 1.39 -18.78
N PRO A 137 12.45 1.73 -20.06
CA PRO A 137 13.82 1.68 -20.59
C PRO A 137 14.77 2.67 -19.91
N ASP A 138 14.28 3.85 -19.59
CA ASP A 138 15.07 4.96 -19.03
C ASP A 138 14.84 5.14 -17.52
N GLN A 139 13.83 4.51 -16.96
CA GLN A 139 13.46 4.66 -15.56
C GLN A 139 13.93 3.48 -14.71
N PRO A 140 14.62 3.70 -13.59
CA PRO A 140 15.10 2.60 -12.77
C PRO A 140 13.95 1.84 -12.10
N VAL A 141 13.99 0.50 -12.21
CA VAL A 141 13.00 -0.42 -11.66
C VAL A 141 13.67 -1.38 -10.67
N TYR A 142 13.00 -1.63 -9.54
CA TYR A 142 13.42 -2.62 -8.56
C TYR A 142 12.22 -3.43 -8.05
N ILE A 143 12.19 -4.72 -8.37
CA ILE A 143 11.12 -5.64 -7.98
C ILE A 143 11.66 -6.67 -6.99
N HIS A 144 11.21 -6.60 -5.74
CA HIS A 144 11.69 -7.43 -4.64
C HIS A 144 10.61 -8.40 -4.19
N LEU A 145 10.91 -9.69 -4.18
CA LEU A 145 9.95 -10.74 -3.84
C LEU A 145 9.37 -10.57 -2.43
N ARG A 146 10.24 -10.42 -1.44
CA ARG A 146 9.90 -10.26 0.00
C ARG A 146 11.17 -10.00 0.80
N ALA A 147 11.03 -9.73 2.10
CA ALA A 147 12.09 -9.31 3.01
C ALA A 147 13.47 -9.98 2.82
N ASN A 148 13.52 -11.30 2.59
CA ASN A 148 14.78 -12.05 2.41
C ASN A 148 14.86 -12.74 1.04
N GLY A 149 13.90 -12.51 0.16
CA GLY A 149 13.87 -13.11 -1.18
C GLY A 149 14.79 -12.38 -2.16
N PRO A 150 14.97 -12.92 -3.38
CA PRO A 150 15.71 -12.24 -4.42
C PRO A 150 14.93 -11.04 -4.96
N ALA A 151 15.64 -10.20 -5.71
CA ALA A 151 15.06 -9.07 -6.43
C ALA A 151 15.51 -9.08 -7.89
N VAL A 152 14.87 -8.26 -8.71
CA VAL A 152 15.26 -7.99 -10.10
C VAL A 152 15.29 -6.48 -10.30
N THR A 153 16.29 -6.01 -11.04
CA THR A 153 16.37 -4.64 -11.51
C THR A 153 16.51 -4.58 -13.02
N ASN A 154 16.06 -3.49 -13.64
CA ASN A 154 16.27 -3.26 -15.06
C ASN A 154 17.65 -2.64 -15.35
N SER A 155 17.96 -2.42 -16.63
CA SER A 155 19.23 -1.84 -17.06
C SER A 155 19.45 -0.42 -16.54
N ALA A 156 18.40 0.38 -16.39
CA ALA A 156 18.49 1.73 -15.84
C ALA A 156 18.80 1.74 -14.32
N GLY A 157 18.31 0.76 -13.55
CA GLY A 157 18.56 0.63 -12.12
C GLY A 157 19.88 -0.05 -11.76
N GLN A 158 20.42 -0.90 -12.62
CA GLN A 158 21.62 -1.70 -12.36
C GLN A 158 22.84 -0.87 -11.94
N PRO A 159 23.21 0.23 -12.58
CA PRO A 159 24.40 1.00 -12.18
C PRO A 159 24.34 1.56 -10.77
N PHE A 160 23.14 1.91 -10.29
CA PHE A 160 22.94 2.41 -8.93
C PHE A 160 23.32 1.35 -7.89
N PHE A 161 22.91 0.11 -8.13
CA PHE A 161 23.19 -1.02 -7.24
C PHE A 161 24.66 -1.46 -7.31
N GLU A 162 25.21 -1.59 -8.50
CA GLU A 162 26.62 -2.00 -8.69
C GLU A 162 27.61 -0.99 -8.08
N ALA A 163 27.33 0.31 -8.19
CA ALA A 163 28.15 1.35 -7.58
C ALA A 163 28.24 1.25 -6.04
N ALA A 164 27.23 0.63 -5.41
CA ALA A 164 27.18 0.36 -3.97
C ALA A 164 27.67 -1.05 -3.59
N GLY A 165 28.20 -1.83 -4.55
CA GLY A 165 28.68 -3.17 -4.30
C GLY A 165 27.59 -4.25 -4.20
N ILE A 166 26.40 -3.96 -4.71
CA ILE A 166 25.33 -4.96 -4.83
C ILE A 166 25.63 -5.88 -6.02
N ASN A 167 25.47 -7.18 -5.83
CA ASN A 167 25.72 -8.17 -6.87
C ASN A 167 24.51 -8.28 -7.80
N VAL A 168 24.56 -7.63 -8.96
CA VAL A 168 23.56 -7.79 -10.03
C VAL A 168 24.05 -8.85 -10.98
N GLY A 169 23.37 -9.96 -11.01
CA GLY A 169 23.67 -11.11 -11.88
C GLY A 169 22.99 -10.99 -13.27
N PRO A 170 23.09 -12.06 -14.07
CA PRO A 170 22.38 -12.16 -15.34
C PRO A 170 20.89 -11.88 -15.17
N ASP A 171 20.26 -11.32 -16.20
CA ASP A 171 18.84 -10.95 -16.21
C ASP A 171 18.43 -9.98 -15.11
N GLY A 172 19.38 -9.18 -14.56
CA GLY A 172 19.10 -8.19 -13.53
C GLY A 172 18.83 -8.77 -12.14
N MET A 173 19.05 -10.07 -11.95
CA MET A 173 18.79 -10.76 -10.69
C MET A 173 19.76 -10.32 -9.60
N ILE A 174 19.21 -9.96 -8.44
CA ILE A 174 19.94 -9.70 -7.20
C ILE A 174 19.65 -10.85 -6.24
N PRO A 175 20.70 -11.55 -5.76
CA PRO A 175 20.51 -12.76 -4.96
C PRO A 175 19.77 -12.50 -3.65
N ALA A 176 19.06 -13.51 -3.16
CA ALA A 176 18.35 -13.46 -1.88
C ALA A 176 19.30 -13.11 -0.72
N GLY A 177 18.77 -12.35 0.23
CA GLY A 177 19.46 -11.98 1.48
C GLY A 177 19.04 -12.85 2.66
N GLY A 178 19.42 -12.41 3.86
CA GLY A 178 19.04 -13.02 5.12
C GLY A 178 20.22 -13.56 5.92
N MET A 179 19.94 -14.30 6.99
CA MET A 179 20.99 -14.78 7.92
C MET A 179 21.97 -15.68 7.18
N GLY A 180 23.26 -15.29 7.18
CA GLY A 180 24.34 -16.03 6.52
C GLY A 180 24.48 -15.79 5.02
N ALA A 181 23.69 -14.91 4.43
CA ALA A 181 23.88 -14.49 3.04
C ALA A 181 25.15 -13.64 2.89
N ALA A 182 25.78 -13.73 1.71
CA ALA A 182 26.90 -12.86 1.38
C ALA A 182 26.42 -11.40 1.24
N PRO A 183 27.28 -10.40 1.53
CA PRO A 183 26.99 -8.98 1.26
C PRO A 183 26.71 -8.72 -0.22
N GLY A 184 26.02 -7.65 -0.53
CA GLY A 184 25.63 -7.28 -1.90
C GLY A 184 24.41 -8.03 -2.40
N ASN A 185 23.50 -8.37 -1.52
CA ASN A 185 22.26 -9.10 -1.78
C ASN A 185 21.02 -8.16 -1.83
N ALA A 186 19.85 -8.73 -2.04
CA ALA A 186 18.61 -7.99 -2.18
C ALA A 186 18.15 -7.25 -0.91
N VAL A 187 18.56 -7.69 0.26
CA VAL A 187 18.32 -6.96 1.52
C VAL A 187 19.19 -5.70 1.56
N ASP A 188 20.46 -5.81 1.20
CA ASP A 188 21.36 -4.66 1.13
C ASP A 188 20.89 -3.65 0.07
N ALA A 189 20.42 -4.14 -1.08
CA ALA A 189 19.83 -3.31 -2.14
C ALA A 189 18.57 -2.57 -1.65
N TYR A 190 17.70 -3.25 -0.92
CA TYR A 190 16.51 -2.66 -0.33
C TYR A 190 16.85 -1.61 0.74
N ASP A 191 17.83 -1.90 1.60
CA ASP A 191 18.30 -0.95 2.62
C ASP A 191 18.98 0.26 2.00
N LEU A 192 19.72 0.09 0.90
CA LEU A 192 20.28 1.18 0.11
C LEU A 192 19.17 2.11 -0.42
N LEU A 193 18.13 1.56 -1.03
CA LEU A 193 16.98 2.34 -1.49
C LEU A 193 16.24 3.01 -0.33
N LYS A 194 16.11 2.36 0.82
CA LYS A 194 15.52 2.98 2.01
C LYS A 194 16.29 4.20 2.49
N ALA A 195 17.62 4.17 2.37
CA ALA A 195 18.48 5.28 2.77
C ALA A 195 18.33 6.53 1.89
N THR A 196 17.80 6.41 0.68
CA THR A 196 17.57 7.57 -0.21
C THR A 196 16.29 8.35 0.10
N ARG A 197 15.39 7.80 0.94
CA ARG A 197 14.08 8.44 1.21
C ARG A 197 14.21 9.68 2.05
N SER A 198 13.60 10.77 1.61
CA SER A 198 13.29 11.92 2.44
C SER A 198 12.08 11.64 3.36
N GLU A 199 11.85 12.51 4.34
CA GLU A 199 10.63 12.44 5.17
C GLU A 199 9.36 12.69 4.34
N GLU A 200 9.46 13.51 3.28
CA GLU A 200 8.36 13.76 2.36
C GLU A 200 8.02 12.51 1.54
N ASP A 201 9.02 11.75 1.08
CA ASP A 201 8.81 10.47 0.40
C ASP A 201 8.08 9.45 1.28
N LYS A 202 8.46 9.37 2.54
CA LYS A 202 7.79 8.49 3.50
C LYS A 202 6.32 8.88 3.71
N GLN A 203 6.04 10.18 3.83
CA GLN A 203 4.67 10.69 3.96
C GLN A 203 3.86 10.49 2.68
N ARG A 204 4.45 10.74 1.51
CA ARG A 204 3.83 10.47 0.20
C ARG A 204 3.48 9.00 0.08
N SER A 205 4.42 8.09 0.28
CA SER A 205 4.19 6.65 0.21
C SER A 205 3.13 6.17 1.19
N THR A 206 3.05 6.78 2.39
CA THR A 206 2.00 6.51 3.38
C THR A 206 0.62 6.93 2.85
N ARG A 207 0.49 8.12 2.23
CA ARG A 207 -0.77 8.58 1.60
C ARG A 207 -1.18 7.68 0.43
N GLU A 208 -0.24 7.30 -0.42
CA GLU A 208 -0.48 6.37 -1.52
C GLU A 208 -0.97 5.01 -1.02
N LEU A 209 -0.39 4.49 0.07
CA LEU A 209 -0.87 3.26 0.69
C LEU A 209 -2.30 3.39 1.22
N MET A 210 -2.64 4.51 1.86
CA MET A 210 -4.01 4.74 2.32
C MET A 210 -4.99 4.82 1.15
N ALA A 211 -4.64 5.52 0.07
CA ALA A 211 -5.46 5.59 -1.13
C ALA A 211 -5.68 4.19 -1.74
N TYR A 212 -4.62 3.39 -1.81
CA TYR A 212 -4.73 2.00 -2.26
C TYR A 212 -5.62 1.15 -1.33
N ALA A 213 -5.45 1.25 -0.01
CA ALA A 213 -6.31 0.58 0.96
C ALA A 213 -7.79 0.97 0.79
N ASN A 214 -8.07 2.26 0.58
CA ASN A 214 -9.43 2.75 0.34
C ASN A 214 -10.02 2.19 -0.96
N SER A 215 -9.23 2.06 -2.04
CA SER A 215 -9.69 1.46 -3.30
C SER A 215 -10.10 0.00 -3.17
N LEU A 216 -9.58 -0.69 -2.14
CA LEU A 216 -9.95 -2.06 -1.77
C LEU A 216 -11.08 -2.12 -0.72
N GLY A 217 -11.64 -0.97 -0.32
CA GLY A 217 -12.70 -0.90 0.69
C GLY A 217 -12.21 -0.96 2.14
N LEU A 218 -10.90 -0.94 2.39
CA LEU A 218 -10.34 -0.89 3.74
C LEU A 218 -10.51 0.50 4.35
N THR A 219 -11.13 0.58 5.53
CA THR A 219 -11.32 1.80 6.30
C THR A 219 -10.63 1.79 7.64
N THR A 220 -10.23 0.61 8.10
CA THR A 220 -9.52 0.41 9.37
C THR A 220 -8.50 -0.71 9.21
N VAL A 221 -7.33 -0.52 9.78
CA VAL A 221 -6.28 -1.54 9.82
C VAL A 221 -5.68 -1.65 11.22
N ILE A 222 -5.31 -2.87 11.61
CA ILE A 222 -4.52 -3.12 12.82
C ILE A 222 -3.09 -3.43 12.39
N ASP A 223 -2.18 -2.47 12.64
CA ASP A 223 -0.75 -2.64 12.32
C ASP A 223 -0.06 -3.45 13.42
N ALA A 224 0.36 -4.65 13.08
CA ALA A 224 0.81 -5.67 14.03
C ALA A 224 2.34 -5.80 14.13
N ALA A 225 3.11 -4.75 13.85
CA ALA A 225 4.57 -4.84 13.78
C ALA A 225 5.33 -3.90 14.70
N GLY A 226 4.64 -3.07 15.50
CA GLY A 226 5.30 -2.08 16.36
C GLY A 226 6.14 -2.69 17.49
N THR A 227 7.28 -2.07 17.79
CA THR A 227 8.13 -2.43 18.93
C THR A 227 8.84 -1.23 19.53
N ASN A 228 9.03 -1.27 20.83
CA ASN A 228 9.93 -0.34 21.55
C ASN A 228 11.33 -0.95 21.78
N ARG A 229 11.61 -2.14 21.25
CA ARG A 229 12.89 -2.83 21.46
C ARG A 229 13.91 -2.42 20.41
N PRO A 230 15.02 -1.76 20.77
CA PRO A 230 16.12 -1.46 19.86
C PRO A 230 16.69 -2.72 19.21
N GLY A 231 16.97 -2.68 17.90
CA GLY A 231 17.60 -3.78 17.16
C GLY A 231 16.71 -4.97 16.84
N ALA A 232 15.40 -4.87 17.02
CA ALA A 232 14.45 -5.89 16.57
C ALA A 232 14.26 -5.82 15.04
N GLN A 233 15.05 -6.57 14.29
CA GLN A 233 15.13 -6.49 12.82
C GLN A 233 13.80 -6.74 12.07
N LEU A 234 12.89 -7.50 12.64
CA LEU A 234 11.61 -7.84 12.00
C LEU A 234 10.43 -6.96 12.44
N LEU A 235 10.67 -6.03 13.37
CA LEU A 235 9.63 -5.18 13.93
C LEU A 235 9.84 -3.73 13.51
N ILE A 236 8.78 -2.94 13.58
CA ILE A 236 8.80 -1.52 13.24
C ILE A 236 9.17 -0.73 14.49
N PRO A 237 10.31 -0.04 14.53
CA PRO A 237 10.67 0.81 15.65
C PRO A 237 9.74 2.01 15.75
N ALA A 238 9.63 2.60 16.94
CA ALA A 238 8.68 3.67 17.22
C ALA A 238 8.90 4.92 16.33
N GLU A 239 10.14 5.20 15.94
CA GLU A 239 10.50 6.31 15.04
C GLU A 239 9.93 6.16 13.62
N ASP A 240 9.72 4.94 13.16
CA ASP A 240 9.11 4.67 11.83
C ASP A 240 7.61 4.98 11.77
N TYR A 241 6.98 5.28 12.91
CA TYR A 241 5.60 5.78 12.96
C TYR A 241 5.49 7.29 12.72
N GLU A 242 6.59 8.04 12.76
CA GLU A 242 6.55 9.51 12.63
C GLU A 242 5.94 9.98 11.30
N PRO A 243 6.21 9.37 10.12
CA PRO A 243 5.59 9.78 8.87
C PRO A 243 4.05 9.69 8.89
N ILE A 244 3.48 8.62 9.43
CA ILE A 244 2.01 8.52 9.55
C ILE A 244 1.45 9.46 10.62
N MET A 245 2.20 9.73 11.68
CA MET A 245 1.80 10.71 12.69
C MET A 245 1.76 12.12 12.10
N GLU A 246 2.67 12.45 11.19
CA GLU A 246 2.65 13.73 10.49
C GLU A 246 1.45 13.83 9.54
N VAL A 247 1.14 12.77 8.78
CA VAL A 247 -0.07 12.69 7.97
C VAL A 247 -1.33 12.88 8.83
N TRP A 248 -1.34 12.30 10.04
CA TRP A 248 -2.42 12.49 11.01
C TRP A 248 -2.52 13.94 11.50
N ARG A 249 -1.40 14.58 11.85
CA ARG A 249 -1.38 15.99 12.30
C ARG A 249 -1.92 16.93 11.23
N ARG A 250 -1.66 16.62 9.95
CA ARG A 250 -2.19 17.35 8.79
C ARG A 250 -3.66 17.05 8.48
N LYS A 251 -4.30 16.14 9.21
CA LYS A 251 -5.68 15.70 9.00
C LYS A 251 -5.92 15.02 7.64
N GLU A 252 -4.89 14.38 7.10
CA GLU A 252 -4.90 13.70 5.79
C GLU A 252 -5.17 12.19 5.90
N MET A 253 -5.48 11.68 7.11
CA MET A 253 -5.78 10.25 7.32
C MET A 253 -7.13 9.87 6.71
N THR A 254 -7.09 8.90 5.79
CA THR A 254 -8.29 8.31 5.17
C THR A 254 -8.57 6.89 5.65
N VAL A 255 -7.63 6.28 6.36
CA VAL A 255 -7.75 4.95 6.99
C VAL A 255 -7.47 5.09 8.48
N ARG A 256 -8.28 4.44 9.32
CA ARG A 256 -8.01 4.35 10.76
C ARG A 256 -6.92 3.32 11.01
N VAL A 257 -5.80 3.72 11.57
CA VAL A 257 -4.71 2.82 11.93
C VAL A 257 -4.70 2.59 13.44
N ARG A 258 -4.65 1.32 13.84
CA ARG A 258 -4.51 0.88 15.24
C ARG A 258 -3.18 0.16 15.39
N PRO A 259 -2.11 0.84 15.83
CA PRO A 259 -0.83 0.20 16.04
C PRO A 259 -0.89 -0.76 17.23
N MET A 260 -0.36 -1.96 17.04
CA MET A 260 -0.09 -2.92 18.10
C MET A 260 1.40 -2.97 18.36
N PHE A 261 1.79 -2.65 19.59
CA PHE A 261 3.17 -2.76 20.04
C PHE A 261 3.35 -4.05 20.85
N MET A 262 4.36 -4.83 20.49
CA MET A 262 4.77 -5.96 21.29
C MET A 262 5.57 -5.44 22.49
N SER A 263 5.07 -5.73 23.69
CA SER A 263 5.79 -5.52 24.95
C SER A 263 6.35 -6.86 25.44
N TRP A 264 7.62 -6.89 25.74
CA TRP A 264 8.31 -8.04 26.34
C TRP A 264 8.72 -7.72 27.78
#